data_c7b1be7ccff16972caaf0c7f7e9a8bae
#
_entry.id   c7b1be7ccff16972caaf0c7f7e9a8bae
#
_cell.length_a   1.000
_cell.length_b   1.000
_cell.length_c   1.000
_cell.angle_alpha   90.00
_cell.angle_beta   90.00
_cell.angle_gamma   90.00
#
_symmetry.space_group_name_H-M   'P 1'
#
loop_
_entity.id
_entity.type
_entity.pdbx_description
1 polymer ?
#
loop_
_entity_poly.entity_id
_entity_poly.type
_entity_poly.pdbx_seq_one_letter_code
_entity_poly.pdbx_strand_id
1 'polypeptide(L)'
;MCFFVVMICPIPIMFYIDSVQQGRYRKVYHVAECIICVNFVICTVLQVLNIADFISTMFLSHIVIAGTFLTIFITICRDLIKGTAKHYKLPLIGLVAAMIAVMLEMTAVYRVVSLSGIFIAIGLVALLVVTLIQTMDRIRELELARQKEARESLDYLTGLPMRHKGETLIIEKMQEHDGCLGFVDMDNLKKINDVYGHKAGDYALRLVGAMLTACMENAVVCRLGGDEFLFYLPEVSEVEMNTQMRKLFDSFEAAKNATTETLPASLSCGLCMCRQGESFEEYYIRADKALYYVKQNGKNNYRFYEELAEQ
;
A
#
# COMPACT_ATOMS: atom_id res chain seq x y z
N MET A 1 25.14 20.88 -33.09
CA MET A 1 24.82 20.12 -31.86
C MET A 1 23.38 20.30 -31.39
N CYS A 2 22.82 21.52 -31.40
CA CYS A 2 21.44 21.78 -30.98
C CYS A 2 20.36 21.01 -31.78
N PHE A 3 20.58 20.74 -33.04
CA PHE A 3 19.61 20.10 -33.93
C PHE A 3 19.23 18.66 -33.46
N PHE A 4 20.22 17.86 -33.05
CA PHE A 4 19.99 16.49 -32.49
C PHE A 4 19.16 16.51 -31.22
N VAL A 5 19.39 17.49 -30.35
CA VAL A 5 18.66 17.63 -29.08
C VAL A 5 17.19 17.95 -29.36
N VAL A 6 16.92 18.84 -30.33
CA VAL A 6 15.53 19.22 -30.70
C VAL A 6 14.75 18.00 -31.23
N MET A 7 15.39 17.15 -32.05
CA MET A 7 14.74 16.00 -32.66
C MET A 7 14.35 14.93 -31.60
N ILE A 8 15.14 14.73 -30.55
CA ILE A 8 14.94 13.69 -29.55
C ILE A 8 14.13 14.20 -28.34
N CYS A 9 14.08 15.51 -28.13
CA CYS A 9 13.41 16.16 -26.99
C CYS A 9 11.95 15.71 -26.74
N PRO A 10 11.10 15.37 -27.74
CA PRO A 10 9.75 14.91 -27.50
C PRO A 10 9.68 13.54 -26.80
N ILE A 11 10.68 12.68 -26.92
CA ILE A 11 10.66 11.31 -26.37
C ILE A 11 10.52 11.31 -24.84
N PRO A 12 11.38 11.99 -24.05
CA PRO A 12 11.21 12.08 -22.60
C PRO A 12 9.87 12.66 -22.16
N ILE A 13 9.34 13.63 -22.93
CA ILE A 13 8.04 14.23 -22.66
C ILE A 13 6.92 13.20 -22.83
N MET A 14 6.98 12.36 -23.87
CA MET A 14 6.02 11.30 -24.11
C MET A 14 6.05 10.22 -23.02
N PHE A 15 7.24 9.77 -22.59
CA PHE A 15 7.39 8.86 -21.45
C PHE A 15 6.78 9.44 -20.17
N TYR A 16 7.02 10.71 -19.91
CA TYR A 16 6.45 11.39 -18.76
C TYR A 16 4.92 11.42 -18.83
N ILE A 17 4.34 11.83 -19.96
CA ILE A 17 2.89 11.89 -20.13
C ILE A 17 2.26 10.48 -20.08
N ASP A 18 2.89 9.45 -20.67
CA ASP A 18 2.43 8.07 -20.58
C ASP A 18 2.37 7.58 -19.10
N SER A 19 3.40 7.91 -18.32
CA SER A 19 3.43 7.62 -16.87
C SER A 19 2.29 8.32 -16.13
N VAL A 20 2.03 9.60 -16.42
CA VAL A 20 0.92 10.36 -15.82
C VAL A 20 -0.44 9.77 -16.21
N GLN A 21 -0.59 9.30 -17.44
CA GLN A 21 -1.80 8.65 -17.98
C GLN A 21 -1.90 7.16 -17.65
N GLN A 22 -1.00 6.64 -16.82
CA GLN A 22 -0.98 5.25 -16.34
C GLN A 22 -0.94 4.21 -17.49
N GLY A 23 -0.20 4.51 -18.56
CA GLY A 23 -0.02 3.62 -19.72
C GLY A 23 -1.25 3.48 -20.63
N ARG A 24 -2.31 4.30 -20.41
CA ARG A 24 -3.58 4.20 -21.18
C ARG A 24 -3.42 4.37 -22.69
N TYR A 25 -2.46 5.21 -23.11
CA TYR A 25 -2.18 5.48 -24.51
C TYR A 25 -0.82 4.95 -25.00
N ARG A 26 -0.24 4.03 -24.25
CA ARG A 26 1.11 3.49 -24.47
C ARG A 26 1.39 3.07 -25.91
N LYS A 27 0.43 2.38 -26.55
CA LYS A 27 0.58 1.96 -27.97
C LYS A 27 0.70 3.18 -28.92
N VAL A 28 -0.05 4.24 -28.64
CA VAL A 28 -0.02 5.46 -29.48
C VAL A 28 1.32 6.18 -29.33
N TYR A 29 1.83 6.28 -28.09
CA TYR A 29 3.12 6.91 -27.83
C TYR A 29 4.27 6.10 -28.41
N HIS A 30 4.28 4.77 -28.30
CA HIS A 30 5.30 3.93 -28.93
C HIS A 30 5.36 4.10 -30.46
N VAL A 31 4.21 4.26 -31.13
CA VAL A 31 4.19 4.51 -32.58
C VAL A 31 4.84 5.87 -32.89
N ALA A 32 4.50 6.90 -32.11
CA ALA A 32 5.09 8.23 -32.29
C ALA A 32 6.60 8.26 -31.99
N GLU A 33 7.04 7.56 -30.94
CA GLU A 33 8.48 7.36 -30.63
C GLU A 33 9.22 6.67 -31.78
N CYS A 34 8.65 5.61 -32.34
CA CYS A 34 9.23 4.95 -33.52
C CYS A 34 9.36 5.91 -34.70
N ILE A 35 8.35 6.75 -34.97
CA ILE A 35 8.39 7.74 -36.05
C ILE A 35 9.53 8.75 -35.81
N ILE A 36 9.71 9.24 -34.58
CA ILE A 36 10.81 10.14 -34.21
C ILE A 36 12.15 9.46 -34.44
N CYS A 37 12.33 8.23 -33.98
CA CYS A 37 13.57 7.48 -34.14
C CYS A 37 13.91 7.23 -35.61
N VAL A 38 12.93 6.83 -36.40
CA VAL A 38 13.10 6.62 -37.86
C VAL A 38 13.49 7.92 -38.55
N ASN A 39 12.80 9.03 -38.26
CA ASN A 39 13.15 10.36 -38.80
C ASN A 39 14.59 10.76 -38.43
N PHE A 40 14.98 10.56 -37.16
CA PHE A 40 16.34 10.83 -36.69
C PHE A 40 17.40 10.02 -37.47
N VAL A 41 17.17 8.71 -37.64
CA VAL A 41 18.08 7.84 -38.41
C VAL A 41 18.17 8.28 -39.86
N ILE A 42 17.04 8.57 -40.50
CA ILE A 42 17.02 9.02 -41.90
C ILE A 42 17.83 10.32 -42.07
N CYS A 43 17.57 11.32 -41.23
CA CYS A 43 18.29 12.61 -41.31
C CYS A 43 19.79 12.42 -41.05
N THR A 44 20.17 11.56 -40.15
CA THR A 44 21.58 11.25 -39.84
C THR A 44 22.27 10.55 -41.01
N VAL A 45 21.63 9.58 -41.61
CA VAL A 45 22.15 8.85 -42.79
C VAL A 45 22.32 9.77 -43.97
N LEU A 46 21.34 10.62 -44.28
CA LEU A 46 21.42 11.58 -45.39
C LEU A 46 22.58 12.56 -45.19
N GLN A 47 22.82 13.01 -43.95
CA GLN A 47 23.96 13.89 -43.61
C GLN A 47 25.30 13.17 -43.77
N VAL A 48 25.41 11.92 -43.27
CA VAL A 48 26.66 11.13 -43.37
C VAL A 48 27.04 10.80 -44.82
N LEU A 49 26.04 10.54 -45.62
CA LEU A 49 26.23 10.29 -47.08
C LEU A 49 26.44 11.57 -47.91
N ASN A 50 26.42 12.71 -47.30
CA ASN A 50 26.48 14.03 -47.96
C ASN A 50 25.41 14.22 -49.06
N ILE A 51 24.24 13.61 -48.89
CA ILE A 51 23.11 13.72 -49.84
C ILE A 51 22.30 14.97 -49.52
N ALA A 52 22.09 15.24 -48.20
CA ALA A 52 21.36 16.40 -47.74
C ALA A 52 21.89 16.88 -46.39
N ASP A 53 22.00 18.17 -46.18
CA ASP A 53 22.38 18.77 -44.91
C ASP A 53 21.22 18.74 -43.91
N PHE A 54 21.53 18.75 -42.61
CA PHE A 54 20.51 18.84 -41.57
C PHE A 54 19.57 20.03 -41.74
N ILE A 55 20.04 21.14 -42.25
CA ILE A 55 19.23 22.33 -42.52
C ILE A 55 18.15 22.04 -43.56
N SER A 56 18.45 21.31 -44.61
CA SER A 56 17.49 20.93 -45.66
C SER A 56 16.45 19.93 -45.22
N THR A 57 16.79 19.03 -44.22
CA THR A 57 15.88 18.04 -43.64
C THR A 57 15.11 18.58 -42.44
N MET A 58 15.43 19.79 -41.98
CA MET A 58 14.87 20.39 -40.77
C MET A 58 13.35 20.54 -40.86
N PHE A 59 12.81 20.91 -42.00
CA PHE A 59 11.36 21.09 -42.21
C PHE A 59 10.58 19.77 -41.94
N LEU A 60 11.08 18.64 -42.41
CA LEU A 60 10.48 17.36 -42.19
C LEU A 60 10.48 16.98 -40.70
N SER A 61 11.61 17.23 -40.02
CA SER A 61 11.71 16.97 -38.56
C SER A 61 10.76 17.84 -37.74
N HIS A 62 10.52 19.08 -38.15
CA HIS A 62 9.55 19.96 -37.52
C HIS A 62 8.11 19.47 -37.67
N ILE A 63 7.76 18.88 -38.80
CA ILE A 63 6.45 18.27 -39.03
C ILE A 63 6.26 17.06 -38.08
N VAL A 64 7.28 16.22 -37.94
CA VAL A 64 7.23 15.06 -37.02
C VAL A 64 7.06 15.52 -35.57
N ILE A 65 7.81 16.53 -35.13
CA ILE A 65 7.72 17.10 -33.80
C ILE A 65 6.32 17.70 -33.55
N ALA A 66 5.81 18.48 -34.50
CA ALA A 66 4.46 19.07 -34.38
C ALA A 66 3.37 17.97 -34.29
N GLY A 67 3.50 16.90 -35.06
CA GLY A 67 2.60 15.75 -35.03
C GLY A 67 2.62 15.02 -33.66
N THR A 68 3.79 14.90 -33.04
CA THR A 68 3.90 14.30 -31.69
C THR A 68 3.26 15.17 -30.62
N PHE A 69 3.47 16.48 -30.65
CA PHE A 69 2.80 17.39 -29.73
C PHE A 69 1.28 17.41 -29.91
N LEU A 70 0.80 17.33 -31.15
CA LEU A 70 -0.64 17.20 -31.43
C LEU A 70 -1.20 15.90 -30.86
N THR A 71 -0.47 14.80 -30.96
CA THR A 71 -0.85 13.50 -30.37
C THR A 71 -0.98 13.60 -28.84
N ILE A 72 0.01 14.20 -28.18
CA ILE A 72 -0.02 14.44 -26.74
C ILE A 72 -1.23 15.31 -26.38
N PHE A 73 -1.45 16.40 -27.10
CA PHE A 73 -2.58 17.30 -26.86
C PHE A 73 -3.94 16.59 -26.97
N ILE A 74 -4.12 15.79 -28.03
CA ILE A 74 -5.37 15.02 -28.24
C ILE A 74 -5.60 14.03 -27.10
N THR A 75 -4.58 13.31 -26.64
CA THR A 75 -4.73 12.33 -25.55
C THR A 75 -5.08 13.01 -24.22
N ILE A 76 -4.50 14.17 -23.93
CA ILE A 76 -4.81 14.97 -22.74
C ILE A 76 -6.25 15.50 -22.82
N CYS A 77 -6.66 16.07 -23.96
CA CYS A 77 -8.03 16.55 -24.15
C CYS A 77 -9.06 15.42 -23.97
N ARG A 78 -8.77 14.23 -24.48
CA ARG A 78 -9.63 13.05 -24.27
C ARG A 78 -9.80 12.68 -22.80
N ASP A 79 -8.73 12.73 -22.02
CA ASP A 79 -8.76 12.45 -20.59
C ASP A 79 -9.49 13.53 -19.80
N LEU A 80 -9.34 14.81 -20.19
CA LEU A 80 -10.09 15.92 -19.61
C LEU A 80 -11.60 15.75 -19.83
N ILE A 81 -12.01 15.42 -21.07
CA ILE A 81 -13.42 15.20 -21.42
C ILE A 81 -14.02 14.01 -20.65
N LYS A 82 -13.23 12.93 -20.45
CA LYS A 82 -13.66 11.73 -19.70
C LYS A 82 -13.67 11.94 -18.17
N GLY A 83 -13.24 13.09 -17.67
CA GLY A 83 -13.21 13.38 -16.23
C GLY A 83 -12.14 12.59 -15.46
N THR A 84 -11.26 11.87 -16.14
CA THR A 84 -10.19 11.07 -15.54
C THR A 84 -8.96 11.89 -15.15
N ALA A 85 -8.98 13.18 -15.39
CA ALA A 85 -7.84 14.12 -15.34
C ALA A 85 -7.74 14.92 -14.03
N LYS A 86 -8.21 14.42 -12.88
CA LYS A 86 -8.17 15.19 -11.62
C LYS A 86 -6.75 15.68 -11.21
N HIS A 87 -5.70 15.03 -11.70
CA HIS A 87 -4.30 15.33 -11.33
C HIS A 87 -3.47 16.00 -12.43
N TYR A 88 -4.08 16.42 -13.57
CA TYR A 88 -3.33 16.90 -14.76
C TYR A 88 -3.10 18.41 -14.87
N LYS A 89 -3.57 19.21 -13.92
CA LYS A 89 -3.43 20.68 -14.04
C LYS A 89 -1.97 21.12 -14.13
N LEU A 90 -1.12 20.58 -13.25
CA LEU A 90 0.29 20.94 -13.20
C LEU A 90 1.11 20.33 -14.36
N PRO A 91 0.96 19.02 -14.73
CA PRO A 91 1.54 18.45 -15.95
C PRO A 91 1.19 19.21 -17.21
N LEU A 92 -0.05 19.68 -17.32
CA LEU A 92 -0.51 20.44 -18.48
C LEU A 92 0.23 21.79 -18.61
N ILE A 93 0.48 22.46 -17.50
CA ILE A 93 1.25 23.73 -17.49
C ILE A 93 2.69 23.46 -17.96
N GLY A 94 3.35 22.42 -17.44
CA GLY A 94 4.71 22.06 -17.85
C GLY A 94 4.79 21.69 -19.35
N LEU A 95 3.80 20.96 -19.84
CA LEU A 95 3.70 20.60 -21.25
C LEU A 95 3.52 21.83 -22.16
N VAL A 96 2.61 22.75 -21.79
CA VAL A 96 2.38 23.98 -22.55
C VAL A 96 3.66 24.85 -22.58
N ALA A 97 4.35 24.93 -21.45
CA ALA A 97 5.63 25.63 -21.37
C ALA A 97 6.69 24.99 -22.28
N ALA A 98 6.81 23.69 -22.30
CA ALA A 98 7.72 22.96 -23.18
C ALA A 98 7.37 23.12 -24.65
N MET A 99 6.08 23.08 -25.01
CA MET A 99 5.62 23.35 -26.38
C MET A 99 5.95 24.76 -26.85
N ILE A 100 5.73 25.77 -25.99
CA ILE A 100 6.08 27.16 -26.28
C ILE A 100 7.60 27.30 -26.48
N ALA A 101 8.40 26.66 -25.61
CA ALA A 101 9.86 26.70 -25.72
C ALA A 101 10.34 26.13 -27.06
N VAL A 102 9.79 25.00 -27.50
CA VAL A 102 10.12 24.39 -28.80
C VAL A 102 9.68 25.29 -29.97
N MET A 103 8.50 25.90 -29.92
CA MET A 103 8.05 26.84 -30.96
C MET A 103 8.97 28.07 -31.05
N LEU A 104 9.38 28.62 -29.90
CA LEU A 104 10.31 29.76 -29.89
C LEU A 104 11.66 29.39 -30.46
N GLU A 105 12.16 28.18 -30.14
CA GLU A 105 13.42 27.69 -30.71
C GLU A 105 13.34 27.50 -32.21
N MET A 106 12.21 26.95 -32.73
CA MET A 106 12.00 26.83 -34.17
C MET A 106 12.03 28.16 -34.87
N THR A 107 11.40 29.19 -34.30
CA THR A 107 11.43 30.54 -34.90
C THR A 107 12.80 31.21 -34.82
N ALA A 108 13.55 30.96 -33.74
CA ALA A 108 14.90 31.47 -33.56
C ALA A 108 15.87 30.91 -34.60
N VAL A 109 15.79 29.62 -34.90
CA VAL A 109 16.62 28.94 -35.92
C VAL A 109 16.37 29.54 -37.31
N TYR A 110 15.12 29.77 -37.69
CA TYR A 110 14.80 30.36 -39.01
C TYR A 110 15.19 31.82 -39.14
N ARG A 111 15.28 32.59 -38.04
CA ARG A 111 15.67 34.00 -38.03
C ARG A 111 17.17 34.24 -37.79
N VAL A 112 17.99 33.17 -37.69
CA VAL A 112 19.45 33.25 -37.42
C VAL A 112 19.73 34.07 -36.16
N VAL A 113 18.95 33.87 -35.10
CA VAL A 113 19.15 34.55 -33.82
C VAL A 113 20.20 33.82 -33.01
N SER A 114 21.17 34.53 -32.45
CA SER A 114 22.30 33.99 -31.67
C SER A 114 21.90 33.35 -30.32
N LEU A 115 20.62 33.36 -29.99
CA LEU A 115 20.02 32.84 -28.75
C LEU A 115 19.51 31.37 -28.87
N SER A 116 19.84 30.68 -29.97
CA SER A 116 19.43 29.28 -30.16
C SER A 116 19.92 28.39 -29.04
N GLY A 117 19.04 27.52 -28.51
CA GLY A 117 19.30 26.61 -27.39
C GLY A 117 18.84 27.12 -26.02
N ILE A 118 18.71 28.44 -25.81
CA ILE A 118 18.30 29.00 -24.51
C ILE A 118 16.83 28.66 -24.20
N PHE A 119 15.96 28.78 -25.21
CA PHE A 119 14.53 28.50 -25.02
C PHE A 119 14.26 27.04 -24.67
N ILE A 120 14.99 26.09 -25.30
CA ILE A 120 14.92 24.67 -24.97
C ILE A 120 15.42 24.44 -23.55
N ALA A 121 16.54 25.03 -23.14
CA ALA A 121 17.08 24.89 -21.79
C ALA A 121 16.08 25.40 -20.74
N ILE A 122 15.44 26.53 -20.95
CA ILE A 122 14.40 27.06 -20.06
C ILE A 122 13.19 26.10 -19.99
N GLY A 123 12.73 25.59 -21.14
CA GLY A 123 11.61 24.64 -21.21
C GLY A 123 11.92 23.33 -20.48
N LEU A 124 13.12 22.79 -20.60
CA LEU A 124 13.57 21.58 -19.91
C LEU A 124 13.69 21.81 -18.39
N VAL A 125 14.23 22.95 -17.95
CA VAL A 125 14.28 23.29 -16.53
C VAL A 125 12.87 23.44 -15.95
N ALA A 126 11.97 24.12 -16.65
CA ALA A 126 10.58 24.24 -16.23
C ALA A 126 9.89 22.88 -16.10
N LEU A 127 10.09 21.97 -17.08
CA LEU A 127 9.57 20.61 -17.03
C LEU A 127 10.16 19.82 -15.84
N LEU A 128 11.45 19.93 -15.59
CA LEU A 128 12.13 19.28 -14.48
C LEU A 128 11.59 19.77 -13.12
N VAL A 129 11.39 21.06 -12.94
CA VAL A 129 10.81 21.64 -11.73
C VAL A 129 9.39 21.14 -11.52
N VAL A 130 8.56 21.12 -12.55
CA VAL A 130 7.19 20.61 -12.48
C VAL A 130 7.18 19.12 -12.10
N THR A 131 8.04 18.30 -12.70
CA THR A 131 8.14 16.86 -12.37
C THR A 131 8.61 16.62 -10.93
N LEU A 132 9.55 17.41 -10.44
CA LEU A 132 10.02 17.35 -9.04
C LEU A 132 8.89 17.66 -8.06
N ILE A 133 8.16 18.76 -8.29
CA ILE A 133 7.02 19.15 -7.42
C ILE A 133 5.99 18.03 -7.37
N GLN A 134 5.61 17.46 -8.51
CA GLN A 134 4.64 16.36 -8.57
C GLN A 134 5.12 15.09 -7.88
N THR A 135 6.40 14.75 -8.03
CA THR A 135 6.98 13.58 -7.37
C THR A 135 6.96 13.78 -5.85
N MET A 136 7.26 14.99 -5.37
CA MET A 136 7.19 15.32 -3.95
C MET A 136 5.75 15.24 -3.40
N ASP A 137 4.76 15.76 -4.12
CA ASP A 137 3.36 15.67 -3.71
C ASP A 137 2.89 14.22 -3.66
N ARG A 138 3.27 13.39 -4.63
CA ARG A 138 2.95 11.97 -4.65
C ARG A 138 3.59 11.20 -3.49
N ILE A 139 4.85 11.52 -3.16
CA ILE A 139 5.53 10.94 -1.99
C ILE A 139 4.79 11.30 -0.71
N ARG A 140 4.41 12.57 -0.55
CA ARG A 140 3.63 13.04 0.61
C ARG A 140 2.27 12.32 0.74
N GLU A 141 1.55 12.16 -0.35
CA GLU A 141 0.27 11.42 -0.36
C GLU A 141 0.47 9.95 0.06
N LEU A 142 1.52 9.29 -0.43
CA LEU A 142 1.86 7.91 -0.04
C LEU A 142 2.27 7.81 1.43
N GLU A 143 3.03 8.77 1.94
CA GLU A 143 3.41 8.82 3.36
C GLU A 143 2.20 9.04 4.26
N LEU A 144 1.28 9.94 3.90
CA LEU A 144 0.04 10.16 4.62
C LEU A 144 -0.88 8.93 4.59
N ALA A 145 -0.98 8.26 3.44
CA ALA A 145 -1.74 7.01 3.31
C ALA A 145 -1.15 5.91 4.20
N ARG A 146 0.17 5.73 4.19
CA ARG A 146 0.87 4.78 5.08
C ARG A 146 0.67 5.09 6.56
N GLN A 147 0.76 6.38 6.94
CA GLN A 147 0.53 6.77 8.33
C GLN A 147 -0.91 6.52 8.77
N LYS A 148 -1.88 6.75 7.88
CA LYS A 148 -3.29 6.45 8.12
C LYS A 148 -3.49 4.95 8.30
N GLU A 149 -2.98 4.13 7.39
CA GLU A 149 -3.04 2.67 7.47
C GLU A 149 -2.35 2.15 8.74
N ALA A 150 -1.18 2.69 9.10
CA ALA A 150 -0.49 2.34 10.34
C ALA A 150 -1.29 2.71 11.61
N ARG A 151 -2.02 3.84 11.60
CA ARG A 151 -2.90 4.25 12.73
C ARG A 151 -4.16 3.39 12.81
N GLU A 152 -4.76 3.05 11.67
CA GLU A 152 -5.95 2.19 11.59
C GLU A 152 -5.63 0.71 11.85
N SER A 153 -4.36 0.34 11.94
CA SER A 153 -3.92 -1.04 12.16
C SER A 153 -3.88 -1.45 13.64
N LEU A 154 -4.05 -0.52 14.58
CA LEU A 154 -4.10 -0.77 16.01
C LEU A 154 -5.49 -0.44 16.58
N ASP A 155 -5.98 -1.33 17.45
CA ASP A 155 -7.21 -1.07 18.19
C ASP A 155 -6.99 0.05 19.23
N TYR A 156 -7.80 1.10 19.15
CA TYR A 156 -7.65 2.29 19.98
C TYR A 156 -7.88 2.03 21.49
N LEU A 157 -8.63 0.95 21.80
CA LEU A 157 -8.97 0.62 23.19
C LEU A 157 -7.88 -0.19 23.86
N THR A 158 -7.37 -1.21 23.20
CA THR A 158 -6.41 -2.17 23.75
C THR A 158 -4.96 -1.90 23.33
N GLY A 159 -4.74 -1.10 22.27
CA GLY A 159 -3.43 -0.88 21.67
C GLY A 159 -2.89 -2.06 20.88
N LEU A 160 -3.63 -3.17 20.79
CA LEU A 160 -3.24 -4.35 20.04
C LEU A 160 -3.45 -4.17 18.54
N PRO A 161 -2.72 -4.90 17.67
CA PRO A 161 -3.03 -5.02 16.26
C PRO A 161 -4.51 -5.39 16.05
N MET A 162 -5.16 -4.74 15.07
CA MET A 162 -6.49 -5.15 14.60
C MET A 162 -6.38 -6.37 13.69
N ARG A 163 -7.53 -7.00 13.40
CA ARG A 163 -7.66 -8.25 12.64
C ARG A 163 -6.66 -8.38 11.49
N HIS A 164 -6.74 -7.50 10.50
CA HIS A 164 -5.94 -7.64 9.27
C HIS A 164 -4.43 -7.61 9.54
N LYS A 165 -3.96 -6.68 10.36
CA LYS A 165 -2.54 -6.60 10.75
C LYS A 165 -2.11 -7.79 11.60
N GLY A 166 -2.97 -8.20 12.55
CA GLY A 166 -2.71 -9.34 13.43
C GLY A 166 -2.59 -10.64 12.64
N GLU A 167 -3.54 -10.94 11.76
CA GLU A 167 -3.51 -12.11 10.88
C GLU A 167 -2.25 -12.14 10.01
N THR A 168 -1.86 -10.99 9.42
CA THR A 168 -0.62 -10.91 8.63
C THR A 168 0.62 -11.27 9.46
N LEU A 169 0.77 -10.70 10.66
CA LEU A 169 1.89 -10.98 11.56
C LEU A 169 1.90 -12.43 12.04
N ILE A 170 0.72 -13.02 12.29
CA ILE A 170 0.57 -14.43 12.69
C ILE A 170 1.02 -15.33 11.54
N ILE A 171 0.55 -15.09 10.31
CA ILE A 171 0.93 -15.86 9.12
C ILE A 171 2.43 -15.82 8.90
N GLU A 172 3.06 -14.65 9.03
CA GLU A 172 4.52 -14.50 8.92
C GLU A 172 5.23 -15.38 9.97
N LYS A 173 4.78 -15.36 11.23
CA LYS A 173 5.38 -16.18 12.29
C LYS A 173 5.15 -17.67 12.12
N MET A 174 4.00 -18.08 11.62
CA MET A 174 3.68 -19.48 11.32
C MET A 174 4.55 -20.08 10.20
N GLN A 175 5.04 -19.24 9.28
CA GLN A 175 5.98 -19.68 8.24
C GLN A 175 7.38 -19.95 8.80
N GLU A 176 7.75 -19.29 9.89
CA GLU A 176 9.09 -19.39 10.50
C GLU A 176 9.15 -20.53 11.54
N HIS A 177 8.09 -20.75 12.33
CA HIS A 177 8.10 -21.61 13.51
C HIS A 177 6.78 -22.35 13.66
N ASP A 178 6.84 -23.60 14.15
CA ASP A 178 5.69 -24.29 14.73
C ASP A 178 5.25 -23.58 16.02
N GLY A 179 3.99 -23.73 16.42
CA GLY A 179 3.50 -23.06 17.62
C GLY A 179 2.06 -23.38 17.94
N CYS A 180 1.38 -22.51 18.68
CA CYS A 180 -0.01 -22.65 19.04
C CYS A 180 -0.81 -21.42 18.64
N LEU A 181 -1.90 -21.61 17.90
CA LEU A 181 -2.90 -20.60 17.61
C LEU A 181 -4.01 -20.67 18.67
N GLY A 182 -4.32 -19.54 19.29
CA GLY A 182 -5.38 -19.47 20.30
C GLY A 182 -6.42 -18.41 19.94
N PHE A 183 -7.67 -18.82 19.91
CA PHE A 183 -8.82 -17.94 19.76
C PHE A 183 -9.41 -17.66 21.15
N VAL A 184 -9.54 -16.42 21.56
CA VAL A 184 -9.98 -16.02 22.89
C VAL A 184 -11.21 -15.14 22.77
N ASP A 185 -12.20 -15.40 23.60
CA ASP A 185 -13.42 -14.60 23.68
C ASP A 185 -13.71 -14.24 25.13
N MET A 186 -13.99 -12.98 25.38
CA MET A 186 -14.38 -12.54 26.71
C MET A 186 -15.87 -12.74 26.93
N ASP A 187 -16.21 -13.67 27.79
CA ASP A 187 -17.61 -13.97 28.09
C ASP A 187 -18.33 -12.80 28.77
N ASN A 188 -19.62 -12.71 28.48
CA ASN A 188 -20.56 -11.81 29.15
C ASN A 188 -20.30 -10.30 28.96
N LEU A 189 -19.54 -9.85 27.96
CA LEU A 189 -19.29 -8.43 27.70
C LEU A 189 -20.59 -7.61 27.64
N LYS A 190 -21.61 -8.10 26.96
CA LYS A 190 -22.91 -7.44 26.88
C LYS A 190 -23.54 -7.24 28.26
N LYS A 191 -23.53 -8.25 29.12
CA LYS A 191 -24.05 -8.17 30.49
C LYS A 191 -23.25 -7.17 31.34
N ILE A 192 -21.93 -7.11 31.15
CA ILE A 192 -21.08 -6.14 31.83
C ILE A 192 -21.46 -4.72 31.37
N ASN A 193 -21.61 -4.49 30.08
CA ASN A 193 -22.03 -3.21 29.54
C ASN A 193 -23.42 -2.77 30.04
N ASP A 194 -24.37 -3.71 30.06
CA ASP A 194 -25.77 -3.42 30.45
C ASP A 194 -25.89 -3.11 31.96
N VAL A 195 -25.07 -3.76 32.82
CA VAL A 195 -25.17 -3.63 34.28
C VAL A 195 -24.22 -2.55 34.83
N TYR A 196 -22.96 -2.50 34.32
CA TYR A 196 -21.89 -1.65 34.84
C TYR A 196 -21.52 -0.51 33.92
N GLY A 197 -22.15 -0.44 32.73
CA GLY A 197 -21.91 0.58 31.70
C GLY A 197 -20.69 0.28 30.81
N HIS A 198 -20.63 0.96 29.67
CA HIS A 198 -19.59 0.73 28.65
C HIS A 198 -18.16 0.94 29.14
N LYS A 199 -17.95 1.83 30.13
CA LYS A 199 -16.61 2.03 30.71
C LYS A 199 -16.08 0.79 31.41
N ALA A 200 -16.95 0.00 32.03
CA ALA A 200 -16.57 -1.26 32.70
C ALA A 200 -16.23 -2.34 31.65
N GLY A 201 -17.00 -2.43 30.55
CA GLY A 201 -16.67 -3.30 29.44
C GLY A 201 -15.36 -2.93 28.74
N ASP A 202 -15.14 -1.63 28.53
CA ASP A 202 -13.86 -1.13 27.98
C ASP A 202 -12.67 -1.47 28.88
N TYR A 203 -12.84 -1.34 30.19
CA TYR A 203 -11.82 -1.76 31.15
C TYR A 203 -11.53 -3.26 31.07
N ALA A 204 -12.57 -4.09 31.05
CA ALA A 204 -12.43 -5.53 30.93
C ALA A 204 -11.71 -5.94 29.64
N LEU A 205 -12.03 -5.32 28.50
CA LEU A 205 -11.34 -5.57 27.23
C LEU A 205 -9.86 -5.17 27.27
N ARG A 206 -9.52 -4.03 27.89
CA ARG A 206 -8.11 -3.64 28.10
C ARG A 206 -7.39 -4.64 29.00
N LEU A 207 -8.07 -5.15 30.01
CA LEU A 207 -7.51 -6.15 30.92
C LEU A 207 -7.17 -7.44 30.18
N VAL A 208 -8.08 -7.96 29.34
CA VAL A 208 -7.83 -9.15 28.51
C VAL A 208 -6.60 -8.93 27.61
N GLY A 209 -6.55 -7.81 26.87
CA GLY A 209 -5.42 -7.50 25.99
C GLY A 209 -4.09 -7.43 26.75
N ALA A 210 -4.07 -6.75 27.90
CA ALA A 210 -2.88 -6.63 28.73
C ALA A 210 -2.44 -7.99 29.30
N MET A 211 -3.38 -8.85 29.76
CA MET A 211 -3.06 -10.17 30.31
C MET A 211 -2.54 -11.11 29.23
N LEU A 212 -3.13 -11.12 28.02
CA LEU A 212 -2.62 -11.90 26.90
C LEU A 212 -1.17 -11.52 26.58
N THR A 213 -0.89 -10.22 26.47
CA THR A 213 0.46 -9.73 26.19
C THR A 213 1.46 -10.06 27.33
N ALA A 214 1.05 -9.92 28.57
CA ALA A 214 1.92 -10.15 29.72
C ALA A 214 2.18 -11.65 30.02
N CYS A 215 1.20 -12.51 29.76
CA CYS A 215 1.32 -13.95 30.04
C CYS A 215 1.95 -14.73 28.88
N MET A 216 1.89 -14.19 27.65
CA MET A 216 2.37 -14.89 26.45
C MET A 216 3.53 -14.12 25.82
N GLU A 217 4.69 -14.24 26.45
CA GLU A 217 5.93 -13.63 25.94
C GLU A 217 6.25 -14.18 24.54
N ASN A 218 6.63 -13.29 23.62
CA ASN A 218 6.88 -13.56 22.19
C ASN A 218 5.64 -13.93 21.35
N ALA A 219 4.43 -13.95 21.91
CA ALA A 219 3.23 -14.15 21.09
C ALA A 219 2.90 -12.91 20.25
N VAL A 220 2.38 -13.16 19.07
CA VAL A 220 1.63 -12.15 18.32
C VAL A 220 0.19 -12.17 18.86
N VAL A 221 -0.26 -11.06 19.44
CA VAL A 221 -1.62 -10.91 19.97
C VAL A 221 -2.36 -9.85 19.17
N CYS A 222 -3.62 -10.09 18.79
CA CYS A 222 -4.44 -9.12 18.11
C CYS A 222 -5.90 -9.17 18.57
N ARG A 223 -6.63 -8.07 18.35
CA ARG A 223 -8.06 -7.98 18.59
C ARG A 223 -8.79 -8.10 17.27
N LEU A 224 -9.69 -9.09 17.14
CA LEU A 224 -10.47 -9.32 15.92
C LEU A 224 -11.67 -8.37 15.81
N GLY A 225 -12.24 -7.98 16.97
CA GLY A 225 -13.36 -7.06 17.12
C GLY A 225 -14.25 -7.47 18.29
N GLY A 226 -15.05 -6.55 18.80
CA GLY A 226 -15.92 -6.83 19.94
C GLY A 226 -15.15 -7.37 21.14
N ASP A 227 -15.44 -8.61 21.54
CA ASP A 227 -14.89 -9.37 22.65
C ASP A 227 -13.87 -10.46 22.21
N GLU A 228 -13.54 -10.54 20.91
CA GLU A 228 -12.71 -11.56 20.31
C GLU A 228 -11.24 -11.13 20.15
N PHE A 229 -10.34 -12.00 20.57
CA PHE A 229 -8.89 -11.86 20.42
C PHE A 229 -8.31 -13.12 19.77
N LEU A 230 -7.19 -12.96 19.11
CA LEU A 230 -6.42 -14.06 18.52
C LEU A 230 -4.97 -13.89 18.95
N PHE A 231 -4.30 -14.98 19.25
CA PHE A 231 -2.86 -14.99 19.47
C PHE A 231 -2.18 -16.16 18.79
N TYR A 232 -0.92 -16.00 18.47
CA TYR A 232 -0.03 -17.07 18.05
C TYR A 232 1.23 -17.06 18.87
N LEU A 233 1.50 -18.15 19.59
CA LEU A 233 2.71 -18.33 20.37
C LEU A 233 3.63 -19.30 19.61
N PRO A 234 4.76 -18.85 19.05
CA PRO A 234 5.73 -19.69 18.36
C PRO A 234 6.53 -20.52 19.35
N GLU A 235 7.11 -21.63 18.86
CA GLU A 235 8.06 -22.48 19.59
C GLU A 235 7.57 -22.99 20.95
N VAL A 236 6.28 -23.29 21.04
CA VAL A 236 5.64 -23.77 22.28
C VAL A 236 5.16 -25.20 22.13
N SER A 237 5.41 -26.03 23.12
CA SER A 237 4.80 -27.35 23.27
C SER A 237 3.42 -27.29 23.91
N GLU A 238 2.59 -28.31 23.74
CA GLU A 238 1.27 -28.38 24.35
C GLU A 238 1.34 -28.29 25.89
N VAL A 239 2.35 -28.91 26.52
CA VAL A 239 2.56 -28.85 27.98
C VAL A 239 2.87 -27.44 28.45
N GLU A 240 3.73 -26.74 27.74
CA GLU A 240 4.06 -25.33 28.03
C GLU A 240 2.85 -24.43 27.78
N MET A 241 2.10 -24.66 26.70
CA MET A 241 0.88 -23.93 26.41
C MET A 241 -0.16 -24.10 27.49
N ASN A 242 -0.36 -25.32 28.00
CA ASN A 242 -1.24 -25.57 29.14
C ASN A 242 -0.79 -24.77 30.40
N THR A 243 0.50 -24.66 30.64
CA THR A 243 1.04 -23.86 31.73
C THR A 243 0.78 -22.37 31.54
N GLN A 244 0.98 -21.84 30.33
CA GLN A 244 0.69 -20.45 29.99
C GLN A 244 -0.81 -20.13 30.11
N MET A 245 -1.68 -21.06 29.68
CA MET A 245 -3.13 -20.87 29.79
C MET A 245 -3.58 -20.82 31.25
N ARG A 246 -3.09 -21.70 32.11
CA ARG A 246 -3.38 -21.64 33.56
C ARG A 246 -2.95 -20.31 34.15
N LYS A 247 -1.72 -19.87 33.85
CA LYS A 247 -1.21 -18.58 34.29
C LYS A 247 -2.10 -17.42 33.80
N LEU A 248 -2.58 -17.45 32.54
CA LEU A 248 -3.48 -16.45 32.01
C LEU A 248 -4.79 -16.38 32.79
N PHE A 249 -5.44 -17.55 33.02
CA PHE A 249 -6.71 -17.61 33.72
C PHE A 249 -6.58 -17.19 35.17
N ASP A 250 -5.54 -17.63 35.90
CA ASP A 250 -5.28 -17.25 37.29
C ASP A 250 -4.99 -15.73 37.40
N SER A 251 -4.19 -15.19 36.47
CA SER A 251 -3.85 -13.76 36.46
C SER A 251 -5.08 -12.91 36.13
N PHE A 252 -5.92 -13.35 35.19
CA PHE A 252 -7.15 -12.64 34.84
C PHE A 252 -8.14 -12.63 36.00
N GLU A 253 -8.31 -13.78 36.67
CA GLU A 253 -9.18 -13.90 37.86
C GLU A 253 -8.70 -13.02 39.00
N ALA A 254 -7.40 -13.01 39.28
CA ALA A 254 -6.80 -12.14 40.30
C ALA A 254 -6.98 -10.65 39.97
N ALA A 255 -6.75 -10.25 38.71
CA ALA A 255 -6.83 -8.87 38.29
C ALA A 255 -8.28 -8.32 38.30
N LYS A 256 -9.27 -9.10 37.90
CA LYS A 256 -10.68 -8.68 37.95
C LYS A 256 -11.20 -8.53 39.38
N ASN A 257 -10.67 -9.32 40.33
CA ASN A 257 -11.05 -9.29 41.74
C ASN A 257 -10.32 -8.16 42.51
N ALA A 258 -9.27 -7.58 41.96
CA ALA A 258 -8.57 -6.43 42.54
C ALA A 258 -9.31 -5.11 42.34
N THR A 259 -10.38 -5.07 41.56
CA THR A 259 -11.23 -3.90 41.37
C THR A 259 -12.28 -3.78 42.47
N THR A 260 -12.74 -2.56 42.75
CA THR A 260 -13.74 -2.27 43.78
C THR A 260 -15.09 -2.98 43.55
N GLU A 261 -15.37 -3.35 42.32
CA GLU A 261 -16.55 -4.13 41.92
C GLU A 261 -16.08 -5.36 41.12
N THR A 262 -16.41 -6.56 41.59
CA THR A 262 -16.09 -7.80 40.92
C THR A 262 -16.87 -7.90 39.61
N LEU A 263 -16.18 -7.77 38.48
CA LEU A 263 -16.81 -7.89 37.17
C LEU A 263 -17.12 -9.35 36.85
N PRO A 264 -18.32 -9.68 36.34
CA PRO A 264 -18.68 -11.07 35.96
C PRO A 264 -18.07 -11.47 34.62
N ALA A 265 -16.81 -11.07 34.37
CA ALA A 265 -16.04 -11.42 33.18
C ALA A 265 -15.36 -12.77 33.36
N SER A 266 -15.33 -13.58 32.30
CA SER A 266 -14.52 -14.78 32.18
C SER A 266 -13.97 -14.89 30.78
N LEU A 267 -13.07 -15.84 30.56
CA LEU A 267 -12.46 -16.11 29.26
C LEU A 267 -12.83 -17.49 28.76
N SER A 268 -13.18 -17.59 27.49
CA SER A 268 -13.31 -18.86 26.78
C SER A 268 -12.26 -18.90 25.69
N CYS A 269 -11.49 -20.01 25.61
CA CYS A 269 -10.39 -20.10 24.65
C CYS A 269 -10.43 -21.43 23.91
N GLY A 270 -10.21 -21.35 22.58
CA GLY A 270 -9.95 -22.51 21.73
C GLY A 270 -8.52 -22.48 21.22
N LEU A 271 -7.83 -23.60 21.32
CA LEU A 271 -6.41 -23.74 21.00
C LEU A 271 -6.22 -24.77 19.88
N CYS A 272 -5.22 -24.56 19.02
CA CYS A 272 -4.81 -25.52 18.01
C CYS A 272 -3.29 -25.49 17.88
N MET A 273 -2.66 -26.68 17.98
CA MET A 273 -1.22 -26.82 17.74
C MET A 273 -0.96 -26.75 16.24
N CYS A 274 -0.10 -25.81 15.83
CA CYS A 274 0.21 -25.51 14.43
C CYS A 274 1.58 -26.08 14.06
N ARG A 275 1.66 -26.71 12.88
CA ARG A 275 2.90 -27.20 12.29
C ARG A 275 3.12 -26.54 10.94
N GLN A 276 4.36 -26.42 10.53
CA GLN A 276 4.68 -25.88 9.19
C GLN A 276 4.05 -26.76 8.10
N GLY A 277 3.49 -26.09 7.09
CA GLY A 277 2.93 -26.76 5.90
C GLY A 277 1.41 -26.78 5.78
N GLU A 278 0.67 -26.44 6.83
CA GLU A 278 -0.78 -26.23 6.76
C GLU A 278 -1.12 -24.74 6.69
N SER A 279 -2.33 -24.40 6.22
CA SER A 279 -2.75 -23.01 6.03
C SER A 279 -3.23 -22.38 7.35
N PHE A 280 -3.11 -21.06 7.46
CA PHE A 280 -3.65 -20.29 8.58
C PHE A 280 -5.17 -20.50 8.72
N GLU A 281 -5.89 -20.57 7.61
CA GLU A 281 -7.34 -20.74 7.57
C GLU A 281 -7.77 -22.07 8.22
N GLU A 282 -7.01 -23.14 7.99
CA GLU A 282 -7.31 -24.45 8.61
C GLU A 282 -7.14 -24.42 10.12
N TYR A 283 -6.04 -23.83 10.60
CA TYR A 283 -5.80 -23.68 12.04
C TYR A 283 -6.80 -22.72 12.69
N TYR A 284 -7.16 -21.64 12.01
CA TYR A 284 -8.18 -20.71 12.46
C TYR A 284 -9.53 -21.42 12.68
N ILE A 285 -9.96 -22.25 11.72
CA ILE A 285 -11.21 -23.03 11.83
C ILE A 285 -11.13 -24.04 12.98
N ARG A 286 -9.98 -24.68 13.20
CA ARG A 286 -9.80 -25.64 14.29
C ARG A 286 -9.85 -24.95 15.66
N ALA A 287 -9.16 -23.84 15.83
CA ALA A 287 -9.20 -23.05 17.06
C ALA A 287 -10.60 -22.50 17.35
N ASP A 288 -11.32 -22.01 16.33
CA ASP A 288 -12.71 -21.56 16.46
C ASP A 288 -13.67 -22.68 16.90
N LYS A 289 -13.53 -23.89 16.32
CA LYS A 289 -14.31 -25.08 16.76
C LYS A 289 -14.04 -25.42 18.22
N ALA A 290 -12.78 -25.35 18.67
CA ALA A 290 -12.43 -25.60 20.05
C ALA A 290 -13.03 -24.54 20.98
N LEU A 291 -12.99 -23.25 20.60
CA LEU A 291 -13.65 -22.16 21.33
C LEU A 291 -15.18 -22.39 21.41
N TYR A 292 -15.80 -22.74 20.27
CA TYR A 292 -17.24 -23.02 20.23
C TYR A 292 -17.61 -24.16 21.21
N TYR A 293 -16.81 -25.22 21.27
CA TYR A 293 -17.01 -26.31 22.24
C TYR A 293 -16.95 -25.79 23.68
N VAL A 294 -15.97 -24.97 24.03
CA VAL A 294 -15.86 -24.34 25.36
C VAL A 294 -17.11 -23.52 25.70
N LYS A 295 -17.56 -22.69 24.77
CA LYS A 295 -18.78 -21.86 24.94
C LYS A 295 -20.04 -22.67 25.17
N GLN A 296 -20.15 -23.87 24.57
CA GLN A 296 -21.29 -24.80 24.77
C GLN A 296 -21.20 -25.58 26.08
N ASN A 297 -20.00 -25.78 26.65
CA ASN A 297 -19.76 -26.62 27.82
C ASN A 297 -19.41 -25.81 29.08
N GLY A 298 -20.06 -24.65 29.27
CA GLY A 298 -20.00 -23.95 30.55
C GLY A 298 -19.12 -22.70 30.54
N LYS A 299 -18.42 -22.40 29.45
CA LYS A 299 -17.53 -21.22 29.34
C LYS A 299 -16.39 -21.25 30.35
N ASN A 300 -15.68 -20.14 30.53
CA ASN A 300 -14.62 -19.95 31.52
C ASN A 300 -13.60 -21.09 31.53
N ASN A 301 -13.12 -21.51 30.37
CA ASN A 301 -12.21 -22.62 30.18
C ASN A 301 -11.47 -22.50 28.86
N TYR A 302 -10.53 -23.39 28.61
CA TYR A 302 -9.87 -23.57 27.32
C TYR A 302 -9.87 -25.04 26.90
N ARG A 303 -9.77 -25.27 25.58
CA ARG A 303 -9.64 -26.62 25.00
C ARG A 303 -8.72 -26.57 23.78
N PHE A 304 -7.96 -27.66 23.61
CA PHE A 304 -7.26 -27.92 22.37
C PHE A 304 -8.18 -28.62 21.38
N TYR A 305 -8.06 -28.28 20.12
CA TYR A 305 -8.81 -28.94 19.04
C TYR A 305 -8.50 -30.42 18.94
N GLU A 306 -7.23 -30.79 19.18
CA GLU A 306 -6.74 -32.16 19.16
C GLU A 306 -7.50 -33.06 20.18
N GLU A 307 -7.84 -32.54 21.33
CA GLU A 307 -8.65 -33.25 22.35
C GLU A 307 -10.10 -33.52 21.89
N LEU A 308 -10.62 -32.73 20.94
CA LEU A 308 -11.96 -32.92 20.39
C LEU A 308 -12.01 -33.98 19.30
N ALA A 309 -10.90 -34.24 18.63
CA ALA A 309 -10.79 -35.23 17.56
C ALA A 309 -10.65 -36.64 18.07
N GLU A 310 -10.34 -36.83 19.38
CA GLU A 310 -10.21 -38.12 20.05
C GLU A 310 -11.52 -38.60 20.72
N GLN A 311 -12.58 -37.76 20.73
CA GLN A 311 -13.92 -38.10 21.26
C GLN A 311 -14.90 -38.45 20.13
#